data_25da419488dc65aad8b213866d455d6a
#
_entry.id   25da419488dc65aad8b213866d455d6a
#
_cell.length_a   1.000
_cell.length_b   1.000
_cell.length_c   1.000
_cell.angle_alpha   90.00
_cell.angle_beta   90.00
_cell.angle_gamma   90.00
#
_symmetry.space_group_name_H-M   'P 1'
#
loop_
_entity.id
_entity.type
_entity.pdbx_description
1 polymer ?
#
loop_
_entity_poly.entity_id
_entity_poly.type
_entity_poly.pdbx_seq_one_letter_code
_entity_poly.pdbx_strand_id
1 'polypeptide(L)'
;MKLKTNFCERFYNLSPRICIYDLDGTVIDSSHRIKLHDNGSLDLDHWKQNCTRDQIFKDDLLPLYWQLVSDYKQGNYIVICTAREMTEIDLEFIHSMGIYYDKIISRPKGNTTVDHVLKKSQLRYFWNLKPFKNISKSFYDDNENNLKAINSLGIGTVFNAGEWNNRYL
;
A
#
# COMPACT_ATOMS: atom_id res chain seq x y z
N MET A 1 -9.47 8.68 23.40
CA MET A 1 -9.71 9.89 22.57
C MET A 1 -10.24 9.39 21.22
N LYS A 2 -11.52 9.61 20.91
CA LYS A 2 -12.09 9.20 19.62
C LYS A 2 -11.51 10.11 18.53
N LEU A 3 -10.64 9.57 17.68
CA LEU A 3 -10.22 10.25 16.47
C LEU A 3 -11.47 10.57 15.65
N LYS A 4 -11.73 11.86 15.45
CA LYS A 4 -12.71 12.31 14.47
C LYS A 4 -12.14 11.94 13.11
N THR A 5 -12.54 10.80 12.58
CA THR A 5 -12.39 10.50 11.16
C THR A 5 -13.09 11.62 10.42
N ASN A 6 -12.34 12.39 9.65
CA ASN A 6 -12.93 13.28 8.66
C ASN A 6 -13.79 12.42 7.74
N PHE A 7 -15.10 12.48 7.92
CA PHE A 7 -16.06 11.72 7.13
C PHE A 7 -15.98 12.25 5.71
N CYS A 8 -15.17 11.62 4.87
CA CYS A 8 -15.26 11.82 3.44
C CYS A 8 -16.52 11.08 2.99
N GLU A 9 -17.49 11.80 2.45
CA GLU A 9 -18.71 11.19 1.92
C GLU A 9 -18.32 10.19 0.82
N ARG A 10 -18.65 8.92 1.05
CA ARG A 10 -18.51 7.85 0.06
C ARG A 10 -19.80 7.72 -0.72
N PHE A 11 -19.71 7.67 -2.04
CA PHE A 11 -20.83 7.32 -2.87
C PHE A 11 -21.15 5.82 -2.71
N TYR A 12 -22.42 5.49 -2.67
CA TYR A 12 -22.83 4.09 -2.70
C TYR A 12 -22.54 3.50 -4.07
N ASN A 13 -21.66 2.54 -4.15
CA ASN A 13 -21.33 1.85 -5.40
C ASN A 13 -22.02 0.47 -5.43
N LEU A 14 -22.87 0.26 -6.42
CA LEU A 14 -23.58 -1.01 -6.61
C LEU A 14 -22.67 -2.16 -7.06
N SER A 15 -21.50 -1.83 -7.62
CA SER A 15 -20.52 -2.80 -8.09
C SER A 15 -19.12 -2.39 -7.62
N PRO A 16 -18.85 -2.38 -6.30
CA PRO A 16 -17.57 -1.95 -5.78
C PRO A 16 -16.43 -2.87 -6.26
N ARG A 17 -15.30 -2.27 -6.53
CA ARG A 17 -14.05 -3.01 -6.78
C ARG A 17 -13.22 -3.04 -5.50
N ILE A 18 -12.26 -3.96 -5.46
CA ILE A 18 -11.20 -3.94 -4.44
C ILE A 18 -9.97 -3.31 -5.07
N CYS A 19 -9.54 -2.17 -4.53
CA CYS A 19 -8.36 -1.46 -4.99
C CYS A 19 -7.27 -1.63 -3.94
N ILE A 20 -6.17 -2.27 -4.32
CA ILE A 20 -5.08 -2.64 -3.43
C ILE A 20 -3.88 -1.80 -3.78
N TYR A 21 -3.36 -1.07 -2.81
CA TYR A 21 -2.23 -0.16 -2.96
C TYR A 21 -1.08 -0.58 -2.04
N ASP A 22 0.12 -0.65 -2.59
CA ASP A 22 1.31 -0.59 -1.76
C ASP A 22 1.48 0.82 -1.18
N LEU A 23 2.38 1.00 -0.22
CA LEU A 23 2.68 2.32 0.37
C LEU A 23 3.93 2.95 -0.24
N ASP A 24 5.09 2.40 0.10
CA ASP A 24 6.39 2.98 -0.21
C ASP A 24 6.66 2.94 -1.72
N GLY A 25 7.00 4.09 -2.32
CA GLY A 25 7.19 4.21 -3.77
C GLY A 25 5.88 4.16 -4.59
N THR A 26 4.75 3.94 -3.94
CA THR A 26 3.43 3.82 -4.57
C THR A 26 2.53 4.99 -4.21
N VAL A 27 2.12 5.11 -2.97
CA VAL A 27 1.26 6.20 -2.46
C VAL A 27 2.06 7.26 -1.73
N ILE A 28 3.16 6.86 -1.08
CA ILE A 28 4.06 7.72 -0.34
C ILE A 28 5.49 7.64 -0.87
N ASP A 29 6.16 8.78 -0.89
CA ASP A 29 7.59 8.91 -1.13
C ASP A 29 8.34 8.84 0.20
N SER A 30 8.99 7.73 0.45
CA SER A 30 9.88 7.49 1.57
C SER A 30 11.36 7.40 1.15
N SER A 31 11.68 7.86 -0.06
CA SER A 31 13.00 7.71 -0.68
C SER A 31 14.13 8.30 0.16
N HIS A 32 13.87 9.39 0.89
CA HIS A 32 14.86 10.02 1.79
C HIS A 32 15.34 9.11 2.93
N ARG A 33 14.61 8.04 3.24
CA ARG A 33 14.95 7.03 4.25
C ARG A 33 15.60 5.77 3.66
N ILE A 34 15.59 5.65 2.32
CA ILE A 34 16.10 4.48 1.62
C ILE A 34 17.61 4.61 1.47
N LYS A 35 18.33 3.52 1.80
CA LYS A 35 19.73 3.31 1.44
C LYS A 35 19.86 1.94 0.81
N LEU A 36 20.60 1.87 -0.27
CA LEU A 36 20.84 0.62 -0.96
C LEU A 36 22.29 0.16 -0.74
N HIS A 37 22.46 -1.14 -0.68
CA HIS A 37 23.79 -1.77 -0.79
C HIS A 37 24.30 -1.69 -2.24
N ASP A 38 25.58 -1.96 -2.47
CA ASP A 38 26.20 -1.96 -3.80
C ASP A 38 25.54 -2.91 -4.80
N ASN A 39 24.89 -3.96 -4.31
CA ASN A 39 24.13 -4.92 -5.11
C ASN A 39 22.67 -4.46 -5.41
N GLY A 40 22.30 -3.25 -5.00
CA GLY A 40 20.96 -2.69 -5.19
C GLY A 40 19.90 -3.16 -4.19
N SER A 41 20.23 -4.01 -3.23
CA SER A 41 19.29 -4.41 -2.18
C SER A 41 19.14 -3.34 -1.11
N LEU A 42 17.95 -3.27 -0.49
CA LEU A 42 17.68 -2.33 0.60
C LEU A 42 18.52 -2.65 1.82
N ASP A 43 19.20 -1.63 2.37
CA ASP A 43 19.86 -1.69 3.67
C ASP A 43 18.80 -1.66 4.78
N LEU A 44 18.43 -2.84 5.26
CA LEU A 44 17.37 -3.01 6.25
C LEU A 44 17.75 -2.41 7.62
N ASP A 45 19.02 -2.37 7.99
CA ASP A 45 19.44 -1.76 9.26
C ASP A 45 19.29 -0.24 9.19
N HIS A 46 19.74 0.35 8.08
CA HIS A 46 19.52 1.77 7.83
C HIS A 46 18.01 2.11 7.81
N TRP A 47 17.20 1.32 7.12
CA TRP A 47 15.74 1.49 7.09
C TRP A 47 15.14 1.48 8.50
N LYS A 48 15.47 0.47 9.32
CA LYS A 48 14.96 0.36 10.71
C LYS A 48 15.38 1.54 11.58
N GLN A 49 16.61 2.00 11.45
CA GLN A 49 17.12 3.17 12.19
C GLN A 49 16.39 4.47 11.82
N ASN A 50 15.86 4.54 10.59
CA ASN A 50 15.14 5.70 10.07
C ASN A 50 13.61 5.54 10.12
N CYS A 51 13.07 4.53 10.78
CA CYS A 51 11.65 4.38 11.10
C CYS A 51 11.27 5.11 12.39
N THR A 52 11.80 6.33 12.58
CA THR A 52 11.44 7.21 13.68
C THR A 52 10.32 8.16 13.29
N ARG A 53 9.59 8.70 14.28
CA ARG A 53 8.53 9.68 14.03
C ARG A 53 9.00 10.83 13.14
N ASP A 54 10.14 11.44 13.48
CA ASP A 54 10.67 12.60 12.75
C ASP A 54 11.01 12.29 11.29
N GLN A 55 11.39 11.05 10.99
CA GLN A 55 11.69 10.64 9.63
C GLN A 55 10.42 10.23 8.87
N ILE A 56 9.51 9.50 9.49
CA ILE A 56 8.23 9.08 8.88
C ILE A 56 7.38 10.30 8.50
N PHE A 57 7.34 11.33 9.35
CA PHE A 57 6.57 12.56 9.09
C PHE A 57 7.22 13.51 8.06
N LYS A 58 8.38 13.13 7.50
CA LYS A 58 8.98 13.79 6.32
C LYS A 58 8.65 13.06 5.01
N ASP A 59 8.03 11.90 5.07
CA ASP A 59 7.51 11.22 3.88
C ASP A 59 6.47 12.12 3.19
N ASP A 60 6.41 12.08 1.86
CA ASP A 60 5.48 12.91 1.09
C ASP A 60 4.48 12.04 0.31
N LEU A 61 3.48 12.64 -0.29
CA LEU A 61 2.49 11.95 -1.11
C LEU A 61 2.94 11.87 -2.57
N LEU A 62 2.78 10.70 -3.18
CA LEU A 62 2.97 10.50 -4.61
C LEU A 62 1.64 10.71 -5.38
N PRO A 63 1.68 11.01 -6.69
CA PRO A 63 0.49 11.30 -7.48
C PRO A 63 -0.60 10.23 -7.41
N LEU A 64 -0.25 8.96 -7.23
CA LEU A 64 -1.20 7.84 -7.14
C LEU A 64 -2.13 7.96 -5.90
N TYR A 65 -1.75 8.73 -4.89
CA TYR A 65 -2.62 9.07 -3.77
C TYR A 65 -3.98 9.63 -4.23
N TRP A 66 -4.00 10.46 -5.26
CA TRP A 66 -5.25 11.02 -5.75
C TRP A 66 -6.17 9.97 -6.40
N GLN A 67 -5.59 8.94 -7.01
CA GLN A 67 -6.35 7.79 -7.50
C GLN A 67 -6.95 7.00 -6.33
N LEU A 68 -6.18 6.77 -5.27
CA LEU A 68 -6.68 6.12 -4.05
C LEU A 68 -7.86 6.89 -3.45
N VAL A 69 -7.75 8.23 -3.32
CA VAL A 69 -8.83 9.08 -2.81
C VAL A 69 -10.07 8.99 -3.71
N SER A 70 -9.88 9.02 -5.03
CA SER A 70 -10.96 8.87 -6.00
C SER A 70 -11.67 7.52 -5.84
N ASP A 71 -10.91 6.43 -5.78
CA ASP A 71 -11.45 5.08 -5.61
C ASP A 71 -12.22 4.95 -4.29
N TYR A 72 -11.68 5.50 -3.20
CA TYR A 72 -12.36 5.52 -1.91
C TYR A 72 -13.70 6.28 -1.98
N LYS A 73 -13.70 7.48 -2.55
CA LYS A 73 -14.92 8.29 -2.71
C LYS A 73 -15.98 7.61 -3.58
N GLN A 74 -15.55 6.86 -4.59
CA GLN A 74 -16.44 6.07 -5.45
C GLN A 74 -17.04 4.84 -4.75
N GLY A 75 -16.69 4.57 -3.49
CA GLY A 75 -17.23 3.44 -2.72
C GLY A 75 -16.51 2.12 -2.99
N ASN A 76 -15.34 2.13 -3.64
CA ASN A 76 -14.49 0.95 -3.78
C ASN A 76 -13.89 0.55 -2.42
N TYR A 77 -13.61 -0.73 -2.24
CA TYR A 77 -12.97 -1.24 -1.03
C TYR A 77 -11.45 -1.06 -1.14
N ILE A 78 -10.87 -0.26 -0.25
CA ILE A 78 -9.46 0.10 -0.31
C ILE A 78 -8.65 -0.77 0.65
N VAL A 79 -7.63 -1.44 0.11
CA VAL A 79 -6.67 -2.24 0.86
C VAL A 79 -5.30 -1.62 0.71
N ILE A 80 -4.65 -1.33 1.82
CA ILE A 80 -3.21 -1.06 1.83
C ILE A 80 -2.50 -2.40 2.04
N CYS A 81 -1.59 -2.77 1.12
CA CYS A 81 -0.81 -4.00 1.20
C CYS A 81 0.68 -3.66 1.14
N THR A 82 1.33 -3.59 2.27
CA THR A 82 2.73 -3.15 2.40
C THR A 82 3.64 -4.22 2.98
N ALA A 83 4.89 -4.24 2.54
CA ALA A 83 5.95 -5.04 3.15
C ALA A 83 6.55 -4.39 4.42
N ARG A 84 6.09 -3.21 4.80
CA ARG A 84 6.48 -2.52 6.05
C ARG A 84 5.88 -3.24 7.26
N GLU A 85 6.65 -3.36 8.34
CA GLU A 85 6.10 -3.63 9.66
C GLU A 85 5.43 -2.34 10.16
N MET A 86 4.10 -2.30 10.13
CA MET A 86 3.34 -1.12 10.51
C MET A 86 3.36 -0.90 12.02
N THR A 87 3.70 0.31 12.44
CA THR A 87 3.69 0.77 13.83
C THR A 87 2.56 1.77 14.08
N GLU A 88 2.33 2.14 15.34
CA GLU A 88 1.39 3.21 15.68
C GLU A 88 1.76 4.55 15.03
N ILE A 89 3.06 4.81 14.87
CA ILE A 89 3.58 6.03 14.22
C ILE A 89 3.20 6.04 12.72
N ASP A 90 3.35 4.89 12.05
CA ASP A 90 2.95 4.76 10.63
C ASP A 90 1.44 4.98 10.46
N LEU A 91 0.62 4.44 11.36
CA LEU A 91 -0.83 4.64 11.33
C LEU A 91 -1.21 6.11 11.58
N GLU A 92 -0.53 6.75 12.52
CA GLU A 92 -0.73 8.19 12.79
C GLU A 92 -0.37 9.03 11.56
N PHE A 93 0.75 8.73 10.90
CA PHE A 93 1.16 9.40 9.67
C PHE A 93 0.11 9.21 8.56
N ILE A 94 -0.30 7.97 8.27
CA ILE A 94 -1.32 7.64 7.27
C ILE A 94 -2.61 8.44 7.52
N HIS A 95 -3.07 8.49 8.77
CA HIS A 95 -4.27 9.24 9.13
C HIS A 95 -4.07 10.74 8.96
N SER A 96 -2.90 11.28 9.32
CA SER A 96 -2.60 12.71 9.21
C SER A 96 -2.54 13.18 7.75
N MET A 97 -2.10 12.30 6.85
CA MET A 97 -2.02 12.56 5.42
C MET A 97 -3.35 12.30 4.67
N GLY A 98 -4.39 11.85 5.38
CA GLY A 98 -5.69 11.56 4.77
C GLY A 98 -5.67 10.36 3.82
N ILE A 99 -4.79 9.38 4.06
CA ILE A 99 -4.77 8.13 3.31
C ILE A 99 -5.90 7.24 3.85
N TYR A 100 -6.94 7.07 3.04
CA TYR A 100 -8.11 6.28 3.39
C TYR A 100 -7.91 4.80 3.08
N TYR A 101 -8.41 3.93 3.95
CA TYR A 101 -8.40 2.49 3.73
C TYR A 101 -9.53 1.80 4.52
N ASP A 102 -9.97 0.66 4.01
CA ASP A 102 -10.88 -0.26 4.71
C ASP A 102 -10.09 -1.36 5.42
N LYS A 103 -8.90 -1.71 4.89
CA LYS A 103 -8.04 -2.74 5.46
C LYS A 103 -6.56 -2.45 5.22
N ILE A 104 -5.73 -2.77 6.21
CA ILE A 104 -4.27 -2.85 6.06
C ILE A 104 -3.84 -4.32 6.14
N ILE A 105 -3.00 -4.72 5.21
CA ILE A 105 -2.24 -5.97 5.18
C ILE A 105 -0.77 -5.58 5.21
N SER A 106 -0.09 -5.88 6.29
CA SER A 106 1.30 -5.49 6.52
C SER A 106 2.16 -6.70 6.88
N ARG A 107 3.47 -6.51 6.86
CA ARG A 107 4.41 -7.52 7.34
C ARG A 107 4.18 -7.79 8.82
N PRO A 108 4.02 -9.05 9.24
CA PRO A 108 4.03 -9.40 10.66
C PRO A 108 5.38 -9.08 11.29
N LYS A 109 5.37 -8.64 12.54
CA LYS A 109 6.60 -8.31 13.28
C LYS A 109 7.59 -9.47 13.25
N GLY A 110 8.83 -9.17 12.88
CA GLY A 110 9.92 -10.14 12.81
C GLY A 110 9.85 -11.10 11.62
N ASN A 111 8.91 -10.94 10.71
CA ASN A 111 8.84 -11.75 9.50
C ASN A 111 9.91 -11.29 8.49
N THR A 112 10.76 -12.21 8.02
CA THR A 112 11.87 -11.96 7.08
C THR A 112 11.59 -12.46 5.66
N THR A 113 10.36 -12.88 5.39
CA THR A 113 9.97 -13.37 4.05
C THR A 113 10.16 -12.25 3.01
N VAL A 114 10.71 -12.59 1.86
CA VAL A 114 10.88 -11.65 0.73
C VAL A 114 9.53 -11.07 0.31
N ASP A 115 9.49 -9.79 -0.03
CA ASP A 115 8.28 -9.00 -0.22
C ASP A 115 7.26 -9.62 -1.18
N HIS A 116 7.68 -10.03 -2.37
CA HIS A 116 6.79 -10.62 -3.38
C HIS A 116 6.19 -11.96 -2.93
N VAL A 117 6.92 -12.75 -2.15
CA VAL A 117 6.42 -14.02 -1.58
C VAL A 117 5.43 -13.72 -0.46
N LEU A 118 5.76 -12.77 0.41
CA LEU A 118 4.89 -12.33 1.51
C LEU A 118 3.57 -11.79 0.98
N LYS A 119 3.61 -10.78 0.11
CA LYS A 119 2.42 -10.15 -0.47
C LYS A 119 1.56 -11.17 -1.22
N LYS A 120 2.17 -12.04 -2.03
CA LYS A 120 1.46 -13.11 -2.74
C LYS A 120 0.70 -14.03 -1.78
N SER A 121 1.36 -14.46 -0.71
CA SER A 121 0.75 -15.35 0.29
C SER A 121 -0.41 -14.67 1.02
N GLN A 122 -0.19 -13.44 1.50
CA GLN A 122 -1.20 -12.66 2.24
C GLN A 122 -2.41 -12.32 1.36
N LEU A 123 -2.19 -11.88 0.13
CA LEU A 123 -3.27 -11.55 -0.79
C LEU A 123 -4.01 -12.79 -1.27
N ARG A 124 -3.33 -13.92 -1.49
CA ARG A 124 -3.98 -15.19 -1.82
C ARG A 124 -4.94 -15.60 -0.72
N TYR A 125 -4.54 -15.48 0.55
CA TYR A 125 -5.41 -15.77 1.68
C TYR A 125 -6.61 -14.81 1.71
N PHE A 126 -6.36 -13.50 1.70
CA PHE A 126 -7.38 -12.47 1.71
C PHE A 126 -8.39 -12.64 0.58
N TRP A 127 -7.92 -13.00 -0.60
CA TRP A 127 -8.67 -13.17 -1.83
C TRP A 127 -9.67 -14.32 -1.81
N ASN A 128 -9.32 -15.41 -1.10
CA ASN A 128 -10.16 -16.57 -0.97
C ASN A 128 -11.25 -16.39 0.09
N LEU A 129 -11.21 -15.32 0.87
CA LEU A 129 -12.29 -15.00 1.78
C LEU A 129 -13.59 -14.77 0.99
N LYS A 130 -14.65 -15.43 1.43
CA LYS A 130 -15.95 -15.47 0.74
C LYS A 130 -16.48 -14.11 0.29
N PRO A 131 -16.38 -13.01 1.08
CA PRO A 131 -16.88 -11.70 0.67
C PRO A 131 -16.13 -11.08 -0.52
N PHE A 132 -14.90 -11.50 -0.80
CA PHE A 132 -14.00 -10.84 -1.76
C PHE A 132 -13.73 -11.66 -3.02
N LYS A 133 -14.06 -12.95 -3.01
CA LYS A 133 -13.67 -13.92 -4.07
C LYS A 133 -14.08 -13.49 -5.48
N ASN A 134 -15.28 -12.99 -5.65
CA ASN A 134 -15.85 -12.68 -6.97
C ASN A 134 -15.84 -11.18 -7.31
N ILE A 135 -15.19 -10.36 -6.49
CA ILE A 135 -15.11 -8.91 -6.72
C ILE A 135 -13.90 -8.61 -7.61
N SER A 136 -14.08 -7.74 -8.60
CA SER A 136 -12.99 -7.24 -9.44
C SER A 136 -11.92 -6.53 -8.62
N LYS A 137 -10.65 -6.75 -8.96
CA LYS A 137 -9.50 -6.26 -8.17
C LYS A 137 -8.49 -5.53 -9.03
N SER A 138 -7.92 -4.46 -8.45
CA SER A 138 -6.77 -3.75 -9.01
C SER A 138 -5.66 -3.73 -7.97
N PHE A 139 -4.42 -3.93 -8.42
CA PHE A 139 -3.24 -3.92 -7.55
C PHE A 139 -2.20 -2.93 -8.09
N TYR A 140 -1.76 -2.01 -7.25
CA TYR A 140 -0.79 -0.97 -7.57
C TYR A 140 0.46 -1.15 -6.70
N ASP A 141 1.62 -1.28 -7.33
CA ASP A 141 2.91 -1.49 -6.66
C ASP A 141 4.03 -0.99 -7.58
N ASP A 142 5.11 -0.44 -7.05
CA ASP A 142 6.26 0.02 -7.83
C ASP A 142 7.26 -1.10 -8.13
N ASN A 143 7.20 -2.20 -7.38
CA ASN A 143 8.13 -3.31 -7.50
C ASN A 143 7.67 -4.38 -8.51
N GLU A 144 8.44 -4.54 -9.57
CA GLU A 144 8.17 -5.52 -10.64
C GLU A 144 8.01 -6.96 -10.15
N ASN A 145 8.77 -7.39 -9.14
CA ASN A 145 8.65 -8.73 -8.60
C ASN A 145 7.31 -8.94 -7.89
N ASN A 146 6.83 -7.91 -7.18
CA ASN A 146 5.51 -7.92 -6.57
C ASN A 146 4.42 -8.01 -7.65
N LEU A 147 4.50 -7.16 -8.68
CA LEU A 147 3.55 -7.17 -9.81
C LEU A 147 3.48 -8.53 -10.49
N LYS A 148 4.62 -9.14 -10.82
CA LYS A 148 4.70 -10.49 -11.43
C LYS A 148 4.09 -11.55 -10.52
N ALA A 149 4.42 -11.51 -9.23
CA ALA A 149 3.91 -12.46 -8.25
C ALA A 149 2.38 -12.38 -8.11
N ILE A 150 1.82 -11.18 -8.06
CA ILE A 150 0.37 -10.97 -7.93
C ILE A 150 -0.35 -11.29 -9.25
N ASN A 151 0.21 -10.88 -10.38
CA ASN A 151 -0.36 -11.22 -11.70
C ASN A 151 -0.47 -12.73 -11.91
N SER A 152 0.49 -13.49 -11.39
CA SER A 152 0.47 -14.97 -11.47
C SER A 152 -0.70 -15.62 -10.72
N LEU A 153 -1.41 -14.88 -9.87
CA LEU A 153 -2.63 -15.36 -9.19
C LEU A 153 -3.87 -15.32 -10.12
N GLY A 154 -3.81 -14.56 -11.22
CA GLY A 154 -4.89 -14.48 -12.21
C GLY A 154 -6.19 -13.85 -11.69
N ILE A 155 -6.14 -12.96 -10.72
CA ILE A 155 -7.29 -12.55 -9.92
C ILE A 155 -7.61 -11.05 -10.02
N GLY A 156 -6.88 -10.31 -10.83
CA GLY A 156 -7.10 -8.88 -11.02
C GLY A 156 -6.13 -8.27 -12.01
N THR A 157 -6.21 -6.97 -12.17
CA THR A 157 -5.29 -6.19 -13.01
C THR A 157 -4.20 -5.58 -12.14
N VAL A 158 -2.94 -5.70 -12.58
CA VAL A 158 -1.79 -5.09 -11.91
C VAL A 158 -1.36 -3.83 -12.64
N PHE A 159 -0.92 -2.82 -11.90
CA PHE A 159 -0.47 -1.52 -12.43
C PHE A 159 0.88 -1.16 -11.80
N ASN A 160 1.85 -0.77 -12.63
CA ASN A 160 3.13 -0.26 -12.17
C ASN A 160 2.94 1.17 -11.64
N ALA A 161 3.10 1.32 -10.33
CA ALA A 161 2.92 2.60 -9.65
C ALA A 161 4.00 3.62 -10.01
N GLY A 162 5.24 3.18 -10.26
CA GLY A 162 6.31 4.06 -10.71
C GLY A 162 6.00 4.69 -12.07
N GLU A 163 5.53 3.90 -13.04
CA GLU A 163 5.08 4.41 -14.34
C GLU A 163 3.88 5.35 -14.20
N TRP A 164 2.94 5.03 -13.30
CA TRP A 164 1.79 5.89 -13.04
C TRP A 164 2.22 7.24 -12.48
N ASN A 165 3.01 7.24 -11.41
CA ASN A 165 3.47 8.45 -10.75
C ASN A 165 4.28 9.35 -11.68
N ASN A 166 5.16 8.78 -12.50
CA ASN A 166 5.99 9.54 -13.46
C ASN A 166 5.20 10.27 -14.55
N ARG A 167 3.93 9.92 -14.78
CA ARG A 167 3.09 10.66 -15.73
C ARG A 167 2.57 11.98 -15.19
N TYR A 168 2.62 12.17 -13.87
CA TYR A 168 2.01 13.30 -13.16
C TYR A 168 3.03 14.10 -12.33
N LEU A 169 4.31 13.73 -12.36
CA LEU A 169 5.44 14.50 -11.82
C LEU A 169 6.07 15.35 -12.94
#